data_2ee8b84f87b7830c8c51f58c760ec3e0
#
_entry.id   2ee8b84f87b7830c8c51f58c760ec3e0
#
_cell.length_a   1.000
_cell.length_b   1.000
_cell.length_c   1.000
_cell.angle_alpha   90.00
_cell.angle_beta   90.00
_cell.angle_gamma   90.00
#
_symmetry.space_group_name_H-M   'P 1'
#
loop_
_entity.id
_entity.type
_entity.pdbx_description
1 polymer ?
#
loop_
_entity_poly.entity_id
_entity_poly.type
_entity_poly.pdbx_seq_one_letter_code
_entity_poly.pdbx_strand_id
1 'polypeptide(L)'
;MSRIYINGRFLTRPMTGVERYAYMICKTLADMGREFTIICPKAPLMSCYDISNLPIVRYGCGLSHLWEQCVLPFFFIRKKDYLLFSFTGLGSILIRNKVMTIHDLSFLENPKWFSKGYYWWYRIATPWAVRTSKHIITVSQFSKREILRFYPFVNEQNVCVAYNAADENTFHTLPQSHIPTKPFALTVSSLDPRKNFANLIEAFKEIKDCSLYIVGSHYRVFTQESSMTATDDTIRFLGRVSDEELVHLYNQATCFVFPSIYEGFGLPTIEAMKCGCPVLSSDIPVLREVCGDAAIFFNPYHIEEMRDTIRQFLNTDSTLRSSLISKGFVNARRFSWEETAKTIIQLAQQ
;
A
#
# COMPACT_ATOMS: atom_id res chain seq x y z
N MET A 1 -31.09 7.20 -1.64
CA MET A 1 -29.66 6.84 -1.53
C MET A 1 -29.47 5.40 -1.99
N SER A 2 -28.47 5.15 -2.82
CA SER A 2 -28.12 3.79 -3.23
C SER A 2 -27.61 2.98 -2.03
N ARG A 3 -28.01 1.71 -1.93
CA ARG A 3 -27.47 0.79 -0.91
C ARG A 3 -26.01 0.50 -1.21
N ILE A 4 -25.15 0.64 -0.20
CA ILE A 4 -23.70 0.40 -0.33
C ILE A 4 -23.42 -1.09 -0.19
N TYR A 5 -22.82 -1.67 -1.22
CA TYR A 5 -22.27 -3.02 -1.19
C TYR A 5 -20.77 -2.97 -1.39
N ILE A 6 -20.05 -3.86 -0.71
CA ILE A 6 -18.59 -3.98 -0.82
C ILE A 6 -18.23 -5.38 -1.29
N ASN A 7 -17.37 -5.47 -2.28
CA ASN A 7 -16.81 -6.73 -2.74
C ASN A 7 -15.83 -7.27 -1.69
N GLY A 8 -16.26 -8.29 -0.97
CA GLY A 8 -15.58 -8.90 0.16
C GLY A 8 -14.58 -10.01 -0.19
N ARG A 9 -14.20 -10.15 -1.46
CA ARG A 9 -13.21 -11.15 -1.88
C ARG A 9 -11.90 -11.04 -1.09
N PHE A 10 -11.50 -9.84 -0.67
CA PHE A 10 -10.28 -9.60 0.09
C PHE A 10 -10.22 -10.39 1.40
N LEU A 11 -11.35 -10.64 2.07
CA LEU A 11 -11.42 -11.40 3.32
C LEU A 11 -10.99 -12.87 3.18
N THR A 12 -10.92 -13.39 1.96
CA THR A 12 -10.46 -14.75 1.67
C THR A 12 -8.99 -14.83 1.26
N ARG A 13 -8.24 -13.74 1.42
CA ARG A 13 -6.84 -13.61 1.01
C ARG A 13 -5.98 -13.12 2.17
N PRO A 14 -4.70 -13.47 2.20
CA PRO A 14 -3.76 -12.90 3.17
C PRO A 14 -3.76 -11.37 3.07
N MET A 15 -3.65 -10.70 4.21
CA MET A 15 -3.61 -9.25 4.26
C MET A 15 -2.30 -8.73 3.65
N THR A 16 -2.41 -7.95 2.57
CA THR A 16 -1.34 -7.12 2.00
C THR A 16 -1.77 -5.66 2.07
N GLY A 17 -0.99 -4.73 1.53
CA GLY A 17 -1.37 -3.31 1.54
C GLY A 17 -2.72 -3.02 0.88
N VAL A 18 -3.06 -3.74 -0.20
CA VAL A 18 -4.33 -3.59 -0.92
C VAL A 18 -5.50 -4.16 -0.13
N GLU A 19 -5.34 -5.33 0.47
CA GLU A 19 -6.36 -5.92 1.33
C GLU A 19 -6.54 -5.11 2.63
N ARG A 20 -5.45 -4.57 3.20
CA ARG A 20 -5.51 -3.66 4.36
C ARG A 20 -6.32 -2.40 4.05
N TYR A 21 -6.12 -1.79 2.88
CA TYR A 21 -6.93 -0.66 2.42
C TYR A 21 -8.43 -0.98 2.45
N ALA A 22 -8.83 -2.11 1.84
CA ALA A 22 -10.23 -2.53 1.82
C ALA A 22 -10.79 -2.80 3.23
N TYR A 23 -10.02 -3.48 4.07
CA TYR A 23 -10.41 -3.81 5.43
C TYR A 23 -10.58 -2.57 6.31
N MET A 24 -9.61 -1.66 6.29
CA MET A 24 -9.64 -0.44 7.11
C MET A 24 -10.80 0.47 6.72
N ILE A 25 -11.15 0.57 5.43
CA ILE A 25 -12.35 1.28 4.99
C ILE A 25 -13.61 0.63 5.57
N CYS A 26 -13.74 -0.70 5.48
CA CYS A 26 -14.90 -1.40 6.04
C CYS A 26 -15.02 -1.19 7.55
N LYS A 27 -13.91 -1.28 8.28
CA LYS A 27 -13.85 -1.04 9.72
C LYS A 27 -14.26 0.39 10.05
N THR A 28 -13.68 1.37 9.38
CA THR A 28 -13.99 2.79 9.60
C THR A 28 -15.45 3.11 9.29
N LEU A 29 -16.02 2.56 8.20
CA LEU A 29 -17.44 2.74 7.89
C LEU A 29 -18.35 2.14 8.98
N ALA A 30 -17.98 0.98 9.53
CA ALA A 30 -18.71 0.35 10.65
C ALA A 30 -18.61 1.21 11.92
N ASP A 31 -17.41 1.70 12.27
CA ASP A 31 -17.17 2.57 13.43
C ASP A 31 -17.92 3.92 13.31
N MET A 32 -18.11 4.42 12.07
CA MET A 32 -18.93 5.60 11.78
C MET A 32 -20.45 5.30 11.78
N GLY A 33 -20.89 4.08 12.06
CA GLY A 33 -22.29 3.67 12.06
C GLY A 33 -22.96 3.71 10.68
N ARG A 34 -22.19 3.55 9.59
CA ARG A 34 -22.73 3.58 8.22
C ARG A 34 -23.29 2.24 7.81
N GLU A 35 -24.45 2.26 7.17
CA GLU A 35 -25.07 1.06 6.62
C GLU A 35 -24.39 0.64 5.31
N PHE A 36 -23.86 -0.57 5.26
CA PHE A 36 -23.32 -1.21 4.07
C PHE A 36 -23.44 -2.74 4.19
N THR A 37 -23.12 -3.46 3.13
CA THR A 37 -23.10 -4.94 3.15
C THR A 37 -21.88 -5.44 2.39
N ILE A 38 -21.09 -6.29 3.03
CA ILE A 38 -19.94 -6.96 2.40
C ILE A 38 -20.42 -8.26 1.79
N ILE A 39 -20.30 -8.42 0.46
CA ILE A 39 -20.61 -9.68 -0.23
C ILE A 39 -19.33 -10.48 -0.40
N CYS A 40 -19.31 -11.67 0.17
CA CYS A 40 -18.12 -12.52 0.24
C CYS A 40 -18.43 -13.94 -0.31
N PRO A 41 -17.50 -14.61 -1.01
CA PRO A 41 -17.70 -16.00 -1.42
C PRO A 41 -17.84 -16.95 -0.22
N LYS A 42 -18.51 -18.09 -0.39
CA LYS A 42 -18.60 -19.16 0.62
C LYS A 42 -17.28 -19.94 0.74
N ALA A 43 -16.15 -19.26 0.77
CA ALA A 43 -14.82 -19.79 0.98
C ALA A 43 -14.34 -19.45 2.43
N PRO A 44 -13.40 -20.18 3.01
CA PRO A 44 -12.84 -19.81 4.33
C PRO A 44 -12.37 -18.37 4.36
N LEU A 45 -12.68 -17.65 5.44
CA LEU A 45 -12.14 -16.31 5.69
C LEU A 45 -10.79 -16.45 6.40
N MET A 46 -9.90 -15.52 6.13
CA MET A 46 -8.59 -15.50 6.78
C MET A 46 -8.73 -14.99 8.21
N SER A 47 -8.04 -15.62 9.14
CA SER A 47 -8.06 -15.29 10.57
C SER A 47 -7.39 -13.96 10.93
N CYS A 48 -6.67 -13.36 9.99
CA CYS A 48 -6.03 -12.05 10.20
C CYS A 48 -6.99 -10.85 10.16
N TYR A 49 -8.30 -11.07 9.88
CA TYR A 49 -9.31 -10.02 9.89
C TYR A 49 -10.22 -10.18 11.10
N ASP A 50 -10.36 -9.13 11.89
CA ASP A 50 -11.45 -9.05 12.86
C ASP A 50 -12.74 -8.65 12.13
N ILE A 51 -13.65 -9.61 12.01
CA ILE A 51 -14.92 -9.46 11.29
C ILE A 51 -16.13 -9.35 12.20
N SER A 52 -15.95 -9.28 13.51
CA SER A 52 -17.01 -9.35 14.52
C SER A 52 -18.11 -8.29 14.32
N ASN A 53 -17.75 -7.09 13.87
CA ASN A 53 -18.65 -5.97 13.64
C ASN A 53 -18.93 -5.67 12.16
N LEU A 54 -18.54 -6.57 11.25
CA LEU A 54 -18.73 -6.34 9.82
C LEU A 54 -19.99 -7.03 9.28
N PRO A 55 -20.87 -6.33 8.52
CA PRO A 55 -22.10 -6.88 7.96
C PRO A 55 -21.81 -7.74 6.72
N ILE A 56 -21.46 -9.01 6.92
CA ILE A 56 -21.02 -9.93 5.88
C ILE A 56 -22.16 -10.84 5.42
N VAL A 57 -22.41 -10.88 4.11
CA VAL A 57 -23.29 -11.84 3.44
C VAL A 57 -22.45 -12.79 2.59
N ARG A 58 -22.61 -14.10 2.85
CA ARG A 58 -21.92 -15.15 2.12
C ARG A 58 -22.75 -15.60 0.91
N TYR A 59 -22.19 -15.41 -0.30
CA TYR A 59 -22.93 -15.70 -1.54
C TYR A 59 -22.10 -16.50 -2.54
N GLY A 60 -22.66 -17.62 -2.99
CA GLY A 60 -22.11 -18.49 -4.03
C GLY A 60 -20.76 -19.10 -3.69
N CYS A 61 -20.32 -20.03 -4.52
CA CYS A 61 -19.02 -20.70 -4.44
C CYS A 61 -18.14 -20.24 -5.60
N GLY A 62 -16.84 -20.37 -5.45
CA GLY A 62 -15.87 -20.02 -6.48
C GLY A 62 -14.62 -19.38 -5.89
N LEU A 63 -13.52 -19.46 -6.63
CA LEU A 63 -12.23 -18.96 -6.20
C LEU A 63 -11.90 -17.65 -6.94
N SER A 64 -11.42 -16.68 -6.18
CA SER A 64 -10.76 -15.48 -6.68
C SER A 64 -11.55 -14.75 -7.80
N HIS A 65 -10.93 -14.53 -8.95
CA HIS A 65 -11.51 -13.79 -10.07
C HIS A 65 -12.72 -14.48 -10.71
N LEU A 66 -12.78 -15.82 -10.72
CA LEU A 66 -13.95 -16.54 -11.25
C LEU A 66 -15.22 -16.22 -10.48
N TRP A 67 -15.15 -16.19 -9.14
CA TRP A 67 -16.30 -15.78 -8.33
C TRP A 67 -16.70 -14.34 -8.63
N GLU A 68 -15.73 -13.46 -8.73
CA GLU A 68 -15.95 -12.03 -8.96
C GLU A 68 -16.59 -11.75 -10.32
N GLN A 69 -16.18 -12.48 -11.37
CA GLN A 69 -16.66 -12.27 -12.73
C GLN A 69 -17.93 -13.07 -13.06
N CYS A 70 -18.05 -14.29 -12.54
CA CYS A 70 -19.12 -15.22 -12.94
C CYS A 70 -20.23 -15.38 -11.90
N VAL A 71 -19.93 -15.22 -10.59
CA VAL A 71 -20.90 -15.49 -9.52
C VAL A 71 -21.47 -14.22 -8.93
N LEU A 72 -20.62 -13.25 -8.60
CA LEU A 72 -21.03 -11.99 -7.98
C LEU A 72 -22.08 -11.21 -8.81
N PRO A 73 -22.05 -11.16 -10.16
CA PRO A 73 -23.07 -10.47 -10.95
C PRO A 73 -24.48 -11.01 -10.71
N PHE A 74 -24.66 -12.32 -10.50
CA PHE A 74 -25.98 -12.90 -10.24
C PHE A 74 -26.64 -12.39 -8.97
N PHE A 75 -25.84 -12.00 -7.96
CA PHE A 75 -26.35 -11.38 -6.75
C PHE A 75 -27.05 -10.03 -7.03
N PHE A 76 -26.64 -9.34 -8.08
CA PHE A 76 -27.12 -8.01 -8.43
C PHE A 76 -28.19 -7.97 -9.54
N ILE A 77 -28.48 -9.07 -10.25
CA ILE A 77 -29.41 -9.09 -11.40
C ILE A 77 -30.79 -8.48 -11.07
N ARG A 78 -31.34 -8.78 -9.88
CA ARG A 78 -32.65 -8.28 -9.45
C ARG A 78 -32.60 -7.12 -8.47
N LYS A 79 -31.41 -6.58 -8.18
CA LYS A 79 -31.23 -5.46 -7.27
C LYS A 79 -31.31 -4.16 -8.03
N LYS A 80 -32.05 -3.21 -7.47
CA LYS A 80 -32.12 -1.82 -7.91
C LYS A 80 -31.51 -0.92 -6.83
N ASP A 81 -31.11 0.27 -7.19
CA ASP A 81 -30.63 1.31 -6.26
C ASP A 81 -29.46 0.84 -5.36
N TYR A 82 -28.43 0.27 -5.99
CA TYR A 82 -27.23 -0.16 -5.31
C TYR A 82 -25.98 0.46 -5.95
N LEU A 83 -24.90 0.55 -5.16
CA LEU A 83 -23.57 0.84 -5.63
C LEU A 83 -22.59 -0.17 -5.02
N LEU A 84 -21.84 -0.88 -5.87
CA LEU A 84 -20.83 -1.86 -5.47
C LEU A 84 -19.45 -1.25 -5.44
N PHE A 85 -18.80 -1.24 -4.29
CA PHE A 85 -17.40 -0.85 -4.16
C PHE A 85 -16.48 -2.06 -4.26
N SER A 86 -15.47 -1.99 -5.11
CA SER A 86 -14.38 -2.97 -5.25
C SER A 86 -13.06 -2.32 -4.91
N PHE A 87 -12.61 -2.47 -3.66
CA PHE A 87 -11.42 -1.82 -3.13
C PHE A 87 -10.11 -2.54 -3.49
N THR A 88 -10.16 -3.79 -3.93
CA THR A 88 -8.97 -4.61 -4.21
C THR A 88 -8.77 -4.91 -5.69
N GLY A 89 -9.10 -3.98 -6.56
CA GLY A 89 -8.83 -4.09 -7.99
C GLY A 89 -10.07 -3.97 -8.88
N LEU A 90 -10.09 -4.71 -9.99
CA LEU A 90 -11.01 -4.52 -11.10
C LEU A 90 -12.51 -4.63 -10.75
N GLY A 91 -12.84 -5.45 -9.74
CA GLY A 91 -14.23 -5.82 -9.53
C GLY A 91 -14.80 -6.63 -10.72
N SER A 92 -16.10 -6.85 -10.73
CA SER A 92 -16.76 -7.51 -11.86
C SER A 92 -16.91 -6.58 -13.06
N ILE A 93 -16.48 -7.00 -14.23
CA ILE A 93 -16.63 -6.25 -15.49
C ILE A 93 -18.11 -6.15 -15.89
N LEU A 94 -18.94 -7.12 -15.52
CA LEU A 94 -20.36 -7.20 -15.88
C LEU A 94 -21.25 -6.27 -15.05
N ILE A 95 -20.78 -5.79 -13.89
CA ILE A 95 -21.54 -4.89 -13.01
C ILE A 95 -21.21 -3.45 -13.39
N ARG A 96 -22.23 -2.68 -13.82
CA ARG A 96 -22.06 -1.27 -14.20
C ARG A 96 -22.17 -0.31 -13.01
N ASN A 97 -23.10 -0.56 -12.09
CA ASN A 97 -23.24 0.25 -10.87
C ASN A 97 -22.15 -0.11 -9.87
N LYS A 98 -20.90 0.18 -10.22
CA LYS A 98 -19.76 -0.08 -9.36
C LYS A 98 -18.78 1.10 -9.33
N VAL A 99 -18.06 1.16 -8.24
CA VAL A 99 -16.85 1.96 -8.04
C VAL A 99 -15.69 0.99 -7.91
N MET A 100 -14.68 1.12 -8.76
CA MET A 100 -13.47 0.31 -8.67
C MET A 100 -12.32 1.12 -8.08
N THR A 101 -11.36 0.45 -7.47
CA THR A 101 -10.13 1.08 -6.99
C THR A 101 -8.95 0.64 -7.83
N ILE A 102 -8.19 1.61 -8.34
CA ILE A 102 -6.89 1.41 -8.99
C ILE A 102 -5.82 1.96 -8.05
N HIS A 103 -5.07 1.06 -7.40
CA HIS A 103 -4.00 1.45 -6.49
C HIS A 103 -2.78 1.98 -7.23
N ASP A 104 -2.39 1.32 -8.32
CA ASP A 104 -1.33 1.74 -9.24
C ASP A 104 -1.54 1.14 -10.63
N LEU A 105 -0.74 1.58 -11.58
CA LEU A 105 -0.68 1.06 -12.94
C LEU A 105 0.73 0.57 -13.31
N SER A 106 1.45 0.07 -12.32
CA SER A 106 2.84 -0.42 -12.46
C SER A 106 3.00 -1.47 -13.56
N PHE A 107 1.97 -2.29 -13.81
CA PHE A 107 1.97 -3.28 -14.89
C PHE A 107 1.96 -2.65 -16.30
N LEU A 108 1.45 -1.42 -16.45
CA LEU A 108 1.53 -0.66 -17.70
C LEU A 108 2.84 0.11 -17.83
N GLU A 109 3.37 0.60 -16.70
CA GLU A 109 4.63 1.33 -16.67
C GLU A 109 5.81 0.43 -17.04
N ASN A 110 5.90 -0.74 -16.40
CA ASN A 110 6.94 -1.72 -16.74
C ASN A 110 6.41 -3.17 -16.68
N PRO A 111 6.01 -3.72 -17.84
CA PRO A 111 5.50 -5.09 -17.94
C PRO A 111 6.46 -6.18 -17.45
N LYS A 112 7.77 -5.89 -17.44
CA LYS A 112 8.81 -6.88 -17.03
C LYS A 112 8.77 -7.21 -15.54
N TRP A 113 8.13 -6.39 -14.73
CA TRP A 113 7.96 -6.67 -13.29
C TRP A 113 6.92 -7.76 -13.00
N PHE A 114 6.16 -8.16 -14.01
CA PHE A 114 5.02 -9.07 -13.84
C PHE A 114 5.11 -10.30 -14.73
N SER A 115 4.49 -11.38 -14.32
CA SER A 115 4.34 -12.54 -15.18
C SER A 115 3.51 -12.20 -16.44
N LYS A 116 3.81 -12.84 -17.56
CA LYS A 116 3.10 -12.61 -18.84
C LYS A 116 1.59 -12.76 -18.71
N GLY A 117 1.12 -13.78 -17.98
CA GLY A 117 -0.31 -14.04 -17.76
C GLY A 117 -0.97 -12.91 -16.96
N TYR A 118 -0.33 -12.42 -15.89
CA TYR A 118 -0.80 -11.29 -15.11
C TYR A 118 -0.90 -10.03 -15.98
N TYR A 119 0.18 -9.69 -16.70
CA TYR A 119 0.22 -8.52 -17.56
C TYR A 119 -0.91 -8.51 -18.59
N TRP A 120 -1.07 -9.62 -19.37
CA TRP A 120 -2.10 -9.67 -20.42
C TRP A 120 -3.51 -9.65 -19.85
N TRP A 121 -3.75 -10.31 -18.71
CA TRP A 121 -5.04 -10.25 -18.03
C TRP A 121 -5.41 -8.81 -17.67
N TYR A 122 -4.53 -8.12 -16.96
CA TYR A 122 -4.81 -6.74 -16.53
C TYR A 122 -4.83 -5.75 -17.69
N ARG A 123 -3.98 -5.92 -18.69
CA ARG A 123 -3.98 -5.06 -19.88
C ARG A 123 -5.30 -5.11 -20.65
N ILE A 124 -5.96 -6.27 -20.71
CA ILE A 124 -7.25 -6.46 -21.38
C ILE A 124 -8.41 -6.10 -20.46
N ALA A 125 -8.41 -6.60 -19.23
CA ALA A 125 -9.54 -6.48 -18.31
C ALA A 125 -9.69 -5.06 -17.74
N THR A 126 -8.59 -4.35 -17.47
CA THR A 126 -8.66 -3.02 -16.83
C THR A 126 -9.39 -1.98 -17.68
N PRO A 127 -9.13 -1.80 -18.99
CA PRO A 127 -9.88 -0.85 -19.80
C PRO A 127 -11.39 -1.11 -19.82
N TRP A 128 -11.81 -2.38 -19.80
CA TRP A 128 -13.23 -2.75 -19.72
C TRP A 128 -13.82 -2.44 -18.35
N ALA A 129 -13.09 -2.78 -17.28
CA ALA A 129 -13.51 -2.48 -15.93
C ALA A 129 -13.66 -0.97 -15.70
N VAL A 130 -12.72 -0.17 -16.22
CA VAL A 130 -12.75 1.30 -16.18
C VAL A 130 -13.97 1.84 -16.91
N ARG A 131 -14.23 1.40 -18.16
CA ARG A 131 -15.39 1.85 -18.97
C ARG A 131 -16.74 1.49 -18.32
N THR A 132 -16.80 0.40 -17.58
CA THR A 132 -18.05 -0.07 -16.97
C THR A 132 -18.25 0.42 -15.53
N SER A 133 -17.28 1.15 -14.97
CA SER A 133 -17.38 1.71 -13.62
C SER A 133 -18.02 3.10 -13.64
N LYS A 134 -18.87 3.38 -12.67
CA LYS A 134 -19.46 4.70 -12.47
C LYS A 134 -18.42 5.71 -12.03
N HIS A 135 -17.58 5.31 -11.07
CA HIS A 135 -16.44 6.07 -10.59
C HIS A 135 -15.22 5.18 -10.40
N ILE A 136 -14.06 5.79 -10.38
CA ILE A 136 -12.78 5.16 -10.09
C ILE A 136 -12.19 5.83 -8.86
N ILE A 137 -11.83 5.04 -7.87
CA ILE A 137 -11.03 5.48 -6.71
C ILE A 137 -9.57 5.20 -6.99
N THR A 138 -8.71 6.10 -6.57
CA THR A 138 -7.26 5.87 -6.53
C THR A 138 -6.66 6.46 -5.26
N VAL A 139 -5.41 6.15 -4.98
CA VAL A 139 -4.78 6.39 -3.68
C VAL A 139 -3.82 7.57 -3.63
N SER A 140 -3.63 8.28 -4.77
CA SER A 140 -2.80 9.50 -4.86
C SER A 140 -3.17 10.34 -6.07
N GLN A 141 -2.77 11.61 -6.08
CA GLN A 141 -2.89 12.47 -7.25
C GLN A 141 -1.97 11.99 -8.38
N PHE A 142 -0.81 11.43 -8.04
CA PHE A 142 0.05 10.78 -9.01
C PHE A 142 -0.68 9.65 -9.72
N SER A 143 -1.28 8.71 -8.99
CA SER A 143 -2.03 7.61 -9.59
C SER A 143 -3.25 8.10 -10.39
N LYS A 144 -3.91 9.20 -9.98
CA LYS A 144 -4.96 9.84 -10.76
C LYS A 144 -4.44 10.31 -12.12
N ARG A 145 -3.30 11.01 -12.15
CA ARG A 145 -2.67 11.45 -13.42
C ARG A 145 -2.30 10.27 -14.30
N GLU A 146 -1.77 9.19 -13.72
CA GLU A 146 -1.44 7.98 -14.47
C GLU A 146 -2.69 7.31 -15.08
N ILE A 147 -3.80 7.25 -14.32
CA ILE A 147 -5.08 6.73 -14.85
C ILE A 147 -5.52 7.55 -16.06
N LEU A 148 -5.47 8.87 -15.99
CA LEU A 148 -5.87 9.74 -17.09
C LEU A 148 -4.90 9.65 -18.29
N ARG A 149 -3.60 9.45 -18.03
CA ARG A 149 -2.58 9.22 -19.06
C ARG A 149 -2.82 7.92 -19.84
N PHE A 150 -3.03 6.81 -19.13
CA PHE A 150 -3.20 5.49 -19.75
C PHE A 150 -4.61 5.27 -20.32
N TYR A 151 -5.61 5.96 -19.77
CA TYR A 151 -7.02 5.83 -20.15
C TYR A 151 -7.63 7.21 -20.48
N PRO A 152 -7.20 7.87 -21.58
CA PRO A 152 -7.62 9.23 -21.93
C PRO A 152 -9.12 9.37 -22.23
N PHE A 153 -9.84 8.26 -22.35
CA PHE A 153 -11.30 8.25 -22.47
C PHE A 153 -12.04 8.41 -21.13
N VAL A 154 -11.33 8.42 -20.01
CA VAL A 154 -11.91 8.59 -18.66
C VAL A 154 -12.10 10.09 -18.39
N ASN A 155 -13.29 10.46 -17.95
CA ASN A 155 -13.51 11.82 -17.48
C ASN A 155 -12.83 11.99 -16.09
N GLU A 156 -12.04 13.04 -15.96
CA GLU A 156 -11.33 13.35 -14.73
C GLU A 156 -12.25 13.46 -13.51
N GLN A 157 -13.47 13.95 -13.68
CA GLN A 157 -14.48 14.06 -12.63
C GLN A 157 -14.93 12.70 -12.08
N ASN A 158 -14.74 11.62 -12.85
CA ASN A 158 -15.06 10.27 -12.43
C ASN A 158 -13.91 9.60 -11.66
N VAL A 159 -12.74 10.24 -11.55
CA VAL A 159 -11.58 9.72 -10.81
C VAL A 159 -11.42 10.49 -9.50
N CYS A 160 -11.67 9.79 -8.40
CA CYS A 160 -11.61 10.34 -7.06
C CYS A 160 -10.36 9.84 -6.32
N VAL A 161 -9.64 10.73 -5.65
CA VAL A 161 -8.52 10.34 -4.79
C VAL A 161 -9.03 10.12 -3.37
N ALA A 162 -8.81 8.91 -2.89
CA ALA A 162 -9.07 8.49 -1.51
C ALA A 162 -7.78 7.89 -0.96
N TYR A 163 -7.02 8.70 -0.23
CA TYR A 163 -5.68 8.36 0.22
C TYR A 163 -5.66 7.13 1.14
N ASN A 164 -4.53 6.42 1.13
CA ASN A 164 -4.20 5.47 2.20
C ASN A 164 -3.89 6.22 3.49
N ALA A 165 -4.02 5.51 4.62
CA ALA A 165 -3.55 6.00 5.91
C ALA A 165 -2.89 4.86 6.71
N ALA A 166 -1.98 5.18 7.61
CA ALA A 166 -1.53 4.24 8.62
C ALA A 166 -2.52 4.24 9.80
N ASP A 167 -2.83 3.05 10.32
CA ASP A 167 -3.72 2.91 11.48
C ASP A 167 -3.06 3.48 12.74
N GLU A 168 -3.69 4.46 13.38
CA GLU A 168 -3.17 5.14 14.57
C GLU A 168 -3.11 4.24 15.80
N ASN A 169 -4.00 3.27 15.88
CA ASN A 169 -4.00 2.31 16.98
C ASN A 169 -2.83 1.32 16.86
N THR A 170 -2.35 1.08 15.65
CA THR A 170 -1.22 0.19 15.38
C THR A 170 0.10 0.95 15.35
N PHE A 171 0.19 1.97 14.48
CA PHE A 171 1.45 2.70 14.25
C PHE A 171 1.51 3.97 15.09
N HIS A 172 2.32 3.96 16.14
CA HIS A 172 2.51 5.06 17.06
C HIS A 172 3.90 4.99 17.73
N THR A 173 4.27 6.05 18.41
CA THR A 173 5.51 6.07 19.21
C THR A 173 5.35 5.20 20.45
N LEU A 174 6.34 4.37 20.72
CA LEU A 174 6.42 3.59 21.94
C LEU A 174 7.27 4.31 22.99
N PRO A 175 7.00 4.12 24.30
CA PRO A 175 7.95 4.50 25.34
C PRO A 175 9.31 3.85 25.06
N GLN A 176 10.39 4.64 25.05
CA GLN A 176 11.73 4.10 24.77
C GLN A 176 12.13 3.09 25.83
N SER A 177 12.04 1.82 25.51
CA SER A 177 12.43 0.71 26.40
C SER A 177 13.80 0.12 26.07
N HIS A 178 14.30 0.33 24.84
CA HIS A 178 15.61 -0.21 24.43
C HIS A 178 16.17 0.56 23.24
N ILE A 179 17.37 1.13 23.41
CA ILE A 179 18.13 1.70 22.30
C ILE A 179 19.02 0.57 21.77
N PRO A 180 18.96 0.23 20.48
CA PRO A 180 19.84 -0.78 19.90
C PRO A 180 21.31 -0.44 20.12
N THR A 181 22.11 -1.41 20.49
CA THR A 181 23.57 -1.24 20.69
C THR A 181 24.29 -0.83 19.41
N LYS A 182 23.75 -1.17 18.25
CA LYS A 182 24.25 -0.78 16.93
C LYS A 182 23.12 -0.10 16.13
N PRO A 183 23.38 1.09 15.53
CA PRO A 183 22.40 1.74 14.65
C PRO A 183 21.99 0.85 13.49
N PHE A 184 20.70 0.94 13.09
CA PHE A 184 20.25 0.27 11.88
C PHE A 184 19.28 1.14 11.08
N ALA A 185 19.35 1.01 9.76
CA ALA A 185 18.35 1.50 8.83
C ALA A 185 17.33 0.38 8.56
N LEU A 186 16.06 0.74 8.48
CA LEU A 186 14.96 -0.19 8.19
C LEU A 186 14.43 0.05 6.78
N THR A 187 14.12 -1.03 6.07
CA THR A 187 13.32 -0.98 4.84
C THR A 187 12.23 -2.05 4.88
N VAL A 188 11.03 -1.71 4.38
CA VAL A 188 9.85 -2.57 4.47
C VAL A 188 9.13 -2.62 3.14
N SER A 189 9.09 -3.79 2.48
CA SER A 189 8.24 -4.03 1.31
C SER A 189 8.28 -5.51 0.88
N SER A 190 7.43 -5.89 -0.10
CA SER A 190 7.63 -7.14 -0.85
C SER A 190 8.94 -7.07 -1.65
N LEU A 191 9.61 -8.22 -1.84
CA LEU A 191 10.83 -8.31 -2.65
C LEU A 191 10.49 -8.33 -4.15
N ASP A 192 9.98 -7.23 -4.64
CA ASP A 192 9.58 -6.95 -6.02
C ASP A 192 10.66 -6.06 -6.67
N PRO A 193 11.08 -6.27 -7.93
CA PRO A 193 12.12 -5.46 -8.57
C PRO A 193 11.88 -3.94 -8.50
N ARG A 194 10.62 -3.48 -8.56
CA ARG A 194 10.28 -2.07 -8.43
C ARG A 194 10.59 -1.46 -7.07
N LYS A 195 10.80 -2.30 -6.04
CA LYS A 195 11.16 -1.86 -4.68
C LYS A 195 12.66 -1.60 -4.53
N ASN A 196 13.44 -1.94 -5.55
CA ASN A 196 14.82 -1.50 -5.73
C ASN A 196 15.80 -1.90 -4.60
N PHE A 197 15.52 -3.03 -3.94
CA PHE A 197 16.39 -3.50 -2.84
C PHE A 197 17.79 -3.86 -3.28
N ALA A 198 17.98 -4.27 -4.54
CA ALA A 198 19.31 -4.57 -5.06
C ALA A 198 20.24 -3.34 -4.99
N ASN A 199 19.78 -2.17 -5.43
CA ASN A 199 20.56 -0.94 -5.35
C ASN A 199 20.77 -0.49 -3.90
N LEU A 200 19.75 -0.66 -3.02
CA LEU A 200 19.91 -0.34 -1.59
C LEU A 200 20.95 -1.23 -0.92
N ILE A 201 20.93 -2.54 -1.19
CA ILE A 201 21.90 -3.49 -0.66
C ILE A 201 23.31 -3.12 -1.15
N GLU A 202 23.45 -2.78 -2.43
CA GLU A 202 24.73 -2.36 -3.00
C GLU A 202 25.25 -1.08 -2.31
N ALA A 203 24.38 -0.09 -2.08
CA ALA A 203 24.74 1.13 -1.34
C ALA A 203 25.21 0.81 0.09
N PHE A 204 24.61 -0.18 0.76
CA PHE A 204 24.97 -0.58 2.11
C PHE A 204 26.26 -1.37 2.25
N LYS A 205 26.80 -1.97 1.19
CA LYS A 205 28.11 -2.68 1.26
C LYS A 205 29.25 -1.80 1.76
N GLU A 206 29.17 -0.51 1.51
CA GLU A 206 30.18 0.45 1.94
C GLU A 206 29.81 1.23 3.22
N ILE A 207 28.67 0.97 3.84
CA ILE A 207 28.24 1.60 5.10
C ILE A 207 28.52 0.62 6.25
N LYS A 208 29.56 0.90 7.05
CA LYS A 208 30.03 -0.04 8.11
C LYS A 208 29.45 0.23 9.50
N ASP A 209 29.05 1.48 9.77
CA ASP A 209 28.61 1.93 11.09
C ASP A 209 27.10 1.77 11.33
N CYS A 210 26.37 1.28 10.33
CA CYS A 210 24.93 1.07 10.39
C CYS A 210 24.55 -0.27 9.74
N SER A 211 23.66 -1.02 10.37
CA SER A 211 23.12 -2.23 9.76
C SER A 211 21.89 -1.90 8.90
N LEU A 212 21.61 -2.75 7.89
CA LEU A 212 20.36 -2.68 7.11
C LEU A 212 19.44 -3.84 7.50
N TYR A 213 18.25 -3.53 8.00
CA TYR A 213 17.21 -4.51 8.28
C TYR A 213 16.14 -4.46 7.19
N ILE A 214 15.88 -5.61 6.57
CA ILE A 214 14.95 -5.75 5.45
C ILE A 214 13.76 -6.60 5.91
N VAL A 215 12.59 -6.00 5.97
CA VAL A 215 11.32 -6.66 6.28
C VAL A 215 10.52 -6.87 5.00
N GLY A 216 10.07 -8.10 4.77
CA GLY A 216 9.23 -8.43 3.63
C GLY A 216 9.27 -9.91 3.27
N SER A 217 8.31 -10.34 2.45
CA SER A 217 8.26 -11.72 1.99
C SER A 217 9.30 -12.00 0.91
N HIS A 218 10.00 -13.13 1.05
CA HIS A 218 10.92 -13.62 0.01
C HIS A 218 10.18 -13.84 -1.31
N TYR A 219 10.63 -13.17 -2.37
CA TYR A 219 10.29 -13.53 -3.73
C TYR A 219 11.38 -14.48 -4.25
N ARG A 220 10.99 -15.57 -4.95
CA ARG A 220 11.90 -16.62 -5.46
C ARG A 220 13.03 -16.11 -6.38
N VAL A 221 12.99 -14.87 -6.82
CA VAL A 221 13.96 -14.27 -7.74
C VAL A 221 15.35 -14.10 -7.09
N PHE A 222 15.42 -13.92 -5.76
CA PHE A 222 16.72 -13.80 -5.06
C PHE A 222 17.36 -15.15 -4.71
N THR A 223 16.66 -16.27 -4.86
CA THR A 223 17.23 -17.60 -4.61
C THR A 223 18.08 -18.15 -5.77
N GLN A 224 18.09 -17.51 -6.94
CA GLN A 224 18.94 -17.91 -8.06
C GLN A 224 20.28 -17.16 -8.15
N GLU A 225 20.43 -16.03 -7.49
CA GLU A 225 21.75 -15.40 -7.29
C GLU A 225 22.32 -15.87 -5.97
N SER A 226 22.88 -17.06 -5.98
CA SER A 226 23.51 -17.80 -4.87
C SER A 226 24.77 -17.12 -4.29
N SER A 227 24.96 -15.83 -4.45
CA SER A 227 26.05 -15.05 -3.86
C SER A 227 25.64 -14.11 -2.74
N MET A 228 24.34 -14.09 -2.36
CA MET A 228 23.84 -13.30 -1.23
C MET A 228 23.65 -14.16 0.04
N THR A 229 24.52 -15.11 0.29
CA THR A 229 24.72 -15.61 1.65
C THR A 229 25.21 -14.42 2.46
N ALA A 230 24.43 -14.02 3.47
CA ALA A 230 24.79 -12.99 4.43
C ALA A 230 26.09 -13.40 5.16
N THR A 231 27.22 -13.10 4.55
CA THR A 231 28.54 -13.20 5.18
C THR A 231 28.93 -11.89 5.85
N ASP A 232 28.07 -10.88 5.76
CA ASP A 232 28.26 -9.59 6.42
C ASP A 232 27.12 -9.39 7.44
N ASP A 233 27.48 -9.33 8.73
CA ASP A 233 26.54 -9.04 9.85
C ASP A 233 25.79 -7.70 9.72
N THR A 234 26.08 -6.93 8.67
CA THR A 234 25.52 -5.61 8.43
C THR A 234 24.16 -5.64 7.71
N ILE A 235 23.80 -6.70 6.96
CA ILE A 235 22.54 -6.79 6.22
C ILE A 235 21.72 -7.97 6.74
N ARG A 236 20.54 -7.71 7.27
CA ARG A 236 19.65 -8.73 7.87
C ARG A 236 18.30 -8.77 7.19
N PHE A 237 17.93 -9.94 6.67
CA PHE A 237 16.59 -10.22 6.17
C PHE A 237 15.75 -10.80 7.30
N LEU A 238 14.72 -10.06 7.73
CA LEU A 238 13.85 -10.47 8.83
C LEU A 238 12.62 -11.28 8.36
N GLY A 239 12.38 -11.33 7.03
CA GLY A 239 11.18 -11.96 6.51
C GLY A 239 9.92 -11.15 6.80
N ARG A 240 8.78 -11.82 6.89
CA ARG A 240 7.52 -11.20 7.34
C ARG A 240 7.54 -11.14 8.87
N VAL A 241 7.22 -9.97 9.39
CA VAL A 241 7.05 -9.72 10.82
C VAL A 241 5.58 -9.38 11.11
N SER A 242 5.17 -9.48 12.37
CA SER A 242 3.87 -8.97 12.83
C SER A 242 3.82 -7.43 12.80
N ASP A 243 2.62 -6.86 12.84
CA ASP A 243 2.49 -5.40 12.94
C ASP A 243 3.12 -4.86 14.24
N GLU A 244 3.02 -5.60 15.34
CA GLU A 244 3.64 -5.25 16.63
C GLU A 244 5.17 -5.21 16.52
N GLU A 245 5.79 -6.25 15.94
CA GLU A 245 7.23 -6.28 15.69
C GLU A 245 7.66 -5.16 14.74
N LEU A 246 6.84 -4.86 13.72
CA LEU A 246 7.12 -3.78 12.77
C LEU A 246 7.10 -2.41 13.44
N VAL A 247 6.15 -2.15 14.36
CA VAL A 247 6.10 -0.93 15.16
C VAL A 247 7.35 -0.80 16.03
N HIS A 248 7.80 -1.88 16.67
CA HIS A 248 9.06 -1.87 17.43
C HIS A 248 10.27 -1.54 16.54
N LEU A 249 10.34 -2.13 15.34
CA LEU A 249 11.41 -1.87 14.39
C LEU A 249 11.42 -0.41 13.93
N TYR A 250 10.26 0.17 13.60
CA TYR A 250 10.17 1.59 13.24
C TYR A 250 10.62 2.51 14.40
N ASN A 251 10.19 2.22 15.63
CA ASN A 251 10.54 3.03 16.79
C ASN A 251 12.04 2.96 17.15
N GLN A 252 12.72 1.87 16.80
CA GLN A 252 14.13 1.65 17.10
C GLN A 252 15.07 2.00 15.94
N ALA A 253 14.56 2.09 14.72
CA ALA A 253 15.36 2.36 13.54
C ALA A 253 15.98 3.77 13.60
N THR A 254 17.23 3.89 13.18
CA THR A 254 17.90 5.18 13.01
C THR A 254 17.24 6.00 11.92
N CYS A 255 16.83 5.32 10.83
CA CYS A 255 16.03 5.87 9.74
C CYS A 255 15.30 4.75 9.00
N PHE A 256 14.25 5.13 8.31
CA PHE A 256 13.55 4.29 7.34
C PHE A 256 14.00 4.69 5.93
N VAL A 257 14.49 3.73 5.14
CA VAL A 257 14.92 3.95 3.76
C VAL A 257 13.94 3.30 2.80
N PHE A 258 13.36 4.09 1.89
CA PHE A 258 12.36 3.62 0.94
C PHE A 258 12.81 3.87 -0.51
N PRO A 259 13.53 2.90 -1.12
CA PRO A 259 14.23 3.07 -2.39
C PRO A 259 13.38 2.79 -3.63
N SER A 260 12.06 2.64 -3.49
CA SER A 260 11.14 2.25 -4.56
C SER A 260 11.22 3.16 -5.78
N ILE A 261 11.20 2.58 -6.98
CA ILE A 261 11.21 3.31 -8.25
C ILE A 261 9.82 3.59 -8.81
N TYR A 262 8.81 2.91 -8.30
CA TYR A 262 7.41 3.13 -8.65
C TYR A 262 6.48 2.70 -7.50
N GLU A 263 5.52 3.56 -7.16
CA GLU A 263 4.50 3.34 -6.13
C GLU A 263 3.16 3.95 -6.53
N GLY A 264 2.08 3.39 -5.95
CA GLY A 264 0.77 4.05 -5.98
C GLY A 264 0.60 5.08 -4.86
N PHE A 265 1.27 4.84 -3.69
CA PHE A 265 1.19 5.73 -2.53
C PHE A 265 2.49 5.73 -1.71
N GLY A 266 2.95 4.59 -1.20
CA GLY A 266 4.10 4.52 -0.33
C GLY A 266 3.73 4.47 1.16
N LEU A 267 2.71 3.67 1.52
CA LEU A 267 2.19 3.56 2.89
C LEU A 267 3.27 3.35 3.97
N PRO A 268 4.34 2.56 3.77
CA PRO A 268 5.39 2.37 4.77
C PRO A 268 6.07 3.68 5.21
N THR A 269 6.11 4.71 4.36
CA THR A 269 6.68 6.01 4.77
C THR A 269 5.83 6.70 5.82
N ILE A 270 4.50 6.58 5.72
CA ILE A 270 3.57 7.16 6.69
C ILE A 270 3.56 6.35 7.99
N GLU A 271 3.69 5.03 7.91
CA GLU A 271 3.85 4.15 9.08
C GLU A 271 5.11 4.53 9.86
N ALA A 272 6.26 4.70 9.18
CA ALA A 272 7.50 5.15 9.75
C ALA A 272 7.36 6.53 10.43
N MET A 273 6.73 7.50 9.76
CA MET A 273 6.49 8.84 10.29
C MET A 273 5.62 8.82 11.56
N LYS A 274 4.58 7.99 11.61
CA LYS A 274 3.73 7.84 12.81
C LYS A 274 4.49 7.23 14.00
N CYS A 275 5.46 6.38 13.71
CA CYS A 275 6.35 5.80 14.72
C CYS A 275 7.54 6.71 15.11
N GLY A 276 7.62 7.94 14.56
CA GLY A 276 8.72 8.87 14.82
C GLY A 276 10.04 8.45 14.16
N CYS A 277 10.01 7.62 13.13
CA CYS A 277 11.18 7.21 12.37
C CYS A 277 11.46 8.22 11.24
N PRO A 278 12.66 8.84 11.17
CA PRO A 278 13.05 9.69 10.05
C PRO A 278 13.03 8.93 8.72
N VAL A 279 12.52 9.55 7.67
CA VAL A 279 12.34 8.92 6.36
C VAL A 279 13.36 9.44 5.33
N LEU A 280 14.07 8.52 4.70
CA LEU A 280 14.88 8.74 3.50
C LEU A 280 14.20 8.02 2.34
N SER A 281 13.84 8.73 1.28
CA SER A 281 12.93 8.22 0.26
C SER A 281 13.43 8.50 -1.15
N SER A 282 13.04 7.65 -2.08
CA SER A 282 13.26 7.90 -3.51
C SER A 282 12.63 9.21 -3.96
N ASP A 283 13.34 9.97 -4.78
CA ASP A 283 12.83 11.18 -5.44
C ASP A 283 11.96 10.81 -6.65
N ILE A 284 10.74 10.36 -6.37
CA ILE A 284 9.73 10.07 -7.38
C ILE A 284 8.44 10.85 -7.08
N PRO A 285 7.63 11.18 -8.09
CA PRO A 285 6.50 12.10 -7.95
C PRO A 285 5.51 11.73 -6.84
N VAL A 286 5.19 10.45 -6.69
CA VAL A 286 4.25 9.99 -5.66
C VAL A 286 4.83 10.14 -4.25
N LEU A 287 6.12 9.87 -4.05
CA LEU A 287 6.75 9.98 -2.73
C LEU A 287 6.98 11.45 -2.35
N ARG A 288 7.22 12.33 -3.33
CA ARG A 288 7.17 13.78 -3.12
C ARG A 288 5.78 14.26 -2.67
N GLU A 289 4.71 13.74 -3.29
CA GLU A 289 3.33 14.05 -2.92
C GLU A 289 3.02 13.58 -1.48
N VAL A 290 3.41 12.35 -1.14
CA VAL A 290 3.05 11.71 0.13
C VAL A 290 3.93 12.19 1.27
N CYS A 291 5.23 12.30 1.08
CA CYS A 291 6.16 12.68 2.16
C CYS A 291 6.35 14.19 2.31
N GLY A 292 6.10 14.98 1.25
CA GLY A 292 6.28 16.43 1.29
C GLY A 292 7.72 16.81 1.71
N ASP A 293 7.85 17.68 2.70
CA ASP A 293 9.12 18.12 3.28
C ASP A 293 9.54 17.30 4.53
N ALA A 294 8.84 16.22 4.82
CA ALA A 294 9.08 15.33 5.96
C ALA A 294 10.02 14.16 5.64
N ALA A 295 10.67 14.16 4.48
CA ALA A 295 11.66 13.17 4.08
C ALA A 295 12.87 13.82 3.41
N ILE A 296 14.01 13.15 3.50
CA ILE A 296 15.18 13.43 2.67
C ILE A 296 15.08 12.56 1.43
N PHE A 297 15.30 13.15 0.25
CA PHE A 297 15.13 12.46 -1.02
C PHE A 297 16.45 12.18 -1.70
N PHE A 298 16.53 11.04 -2.41
CA PHE A 298 17.65 10.61 -3.24
C PHE A 298 17.16 10.05 -4.56
N ASN A 299 17.99 10.10 -5.59
CA ASN A 299 17.70 9.45 -6.87
C ASN A 299 17.80 7.92 -6.73
N PRO A 300 16.70 7.16 -6.93
CA PRO A 300 16.71 5.70 -6.75
C PRO A 300 17.57 4.94 -7.78
N TYR A 301 17.95 5.57 -8.86
CA TYR A 301 18.76 4.96 -9.92
C TYR A 301 20.27 5.19 -9.72
N HIS A 302 20.67 6.11 -8.80
CA HIS A 302 22.07 6.44 -8.53
C HIS A 302 22.47 5.88 -7.16
N ILE A 303 23.18 4.74 -7.18
CA ILE A 303 23.59 4.03 -5.95
C ILE A 303 24.49 4.91 -5.06
N GLU A 304 25.40 5.66 -5.68
CA GLU A 304 26.31 6.55 -4.96
C GLU A 304 25.56 7.68 -4.24
N GLU A 305 24.63 8.33 -4.91
CA GLU A 305 23.79 9.37 -4.29
C GLU A 305 22.95 8.82 -3.12
N MET A 306 22.36 7.63 -3.32
CA MET A 306 21.63 6.93 -2.26
C MET A 306 22.51 6.67 -1.05
N ARG A 307 23.71 6.10 -1.29
CA ARG A 307 24.71 5.82 -0.25
C ARG A 307 25.14 7.10 0.48
N ASP A 308 25.45 8.15 -0.26
CA ASP A 308 25.95 9.41 0.31
C ASP A 308 24.86 10.13 1.11
N THR A 309 23.60 10.10 0.64
CA THR A 309 22.45 10.62 1.39
C THR A 309 22.27 9.87 2.71
N ILE A 310 22.37 8.54 2.72
CA ILE A 310 22.29 7.73 3.93
C ILE A 310 23.45 8.06 4.88
N ARG A 311 24.69 8.11 4.39
CA ARG A 311 25.88 8.47 5.19
C ARG A 311 25.77 9.87 5.80
N GLN A 312 25.35 10.86 5.03
CA GLN A 312 25.14 12.22 5.52
C GLN A 312 24.10 12.24 6.63
N PHE A 313 23.00 11.54 6.48
CA PHE A 313 21.99 11.45 7.51
C PHE A 313 22.49 10.75 8.79
N LEU A 314 23.25 9.66 8.66
CA LEU A 314 23.83 8.95 9.82
C LEU A 314 24.77 9.82 10.63
N ASN A 315 25.51 10.73 9.98
CA ASN A 315 26.43 11.67 10.60
C ASN A 315 25.79 13.02 10.98
N THR A 316 24.49 13.17 10.78
CA THR A 316 23.75 14.39 11.08
C THR A 316 23.57 14.58 12.60
N ASP A 317 23.52 15.83 13.01
CA ASP A 317 23.21 16.21 14.38
C ASP A 317 21.76 15.86 14.79
N SER A 318 21.48 15.96 16.07
CA SER A 318 20.16 15.69 16.64
C SER A 318 19.08 16.68 16.15
N THR A 319 19.48 17.88 15.71
CA THR A 319 18.58 18.97 15.31
C THR A 319 17.83 18.61 14.03
N LEU A 320 18.56 18.18 12.96
CA LEU A 320 17.93 17.78 11.72
C LEU A 320 17.04 16.53 11.93
N ARG A 321 17.52 15.57 12.72
CA ARG A 321 16.74 14.37 13.05
C ARG A 321 15.43 14.72 13.74
N SER A 322 15.47 15.56 14.77
CA SER A 322 14.28 16.03 15.51
C SER A 322 13.33 16.81 14.61
N SER A 323 13.86 17.63 13.71
CA SER A 323 13.08 18.37 12.71
C SER A 323 12.32 17.43 11.78
N LEU A 324 12.98 16.39 11.23
CA LEU A 324 12.33 15.39 10.36
C LEU A 324 11.26 14.60 11.10
N ILE A 325 11.49 14.20 12.35
CA ILE A 325 10.48 13.52 13.17
C ILE A 325 9.26 14.42 13.36
N SER A 326 9.46 15.67 13.74
CA SER A 326 8.37 16.63 13.94
C SER A 326 7.56 16.87 12.66
N LYS A 327 8.25 17.07 11.53
CA LYS A 327 7.62 17.17 10.20
C LYS A 327 6.89 15.89 9.82
N GLY A 328 7.46 14.73 10.14
CA GLY A 328 6.85 13.43 9.91
C GLY A 328 5.50 13.29 10.59
N PHE A 329 5.40 13.64 11.87
CA PHE A 329 4.13 13.63 12.61
C PHE A 329 3.10 14.58 12.00
N VAL A 330 3.49 15.79 11.61
CA VAL A 330 2.59 16.75 10.96
C VAL A 330 2.11 16.20 9.61
N ASN A 331 3.02 15.68 8.80
CA ASN A 331 2.71 15.14 7.48
C ASN A 331 1.79 13.92 7.56
N ALA A 332 2.03 12.99 8.50
CA ALA A 332 1.24 11.78 8.64
C ALA A 332 -0.23 12.05 9.02
N ARG A 333 -0.52 13.18 9.71
CA ARG A 333 -1.89 13.60 10.04
C ARG A 333 -2.73 14.01 8.83
N ARG A 334 -2.11 14.27 7.67
CA ARG A 334 -2.83 14.56 6.42
C ARG A 334 -3.64 13.35 5.92
N PHE A 335 -3.31 12.16 6.38
CA PHE A 335 -3.85 10.89 5.91
C PHE A 335 -4.61 10.20 7.03
N SER A 336 -5.92 10.06 6.86
CA SER A 336 -6.81 9.45 7.84
C SER A 336 -7.81 8.53 7.15
N TRP A 337 -8.08 7.39 7.75
CA TRP A 337 -9.10 6.46 7.25
C TRP A 337 -10.50 7.08 7.30
N GLU A 338 -10.74 7.98 8.25
CA GLU A 338 -12.01 8.68 8.36
C GLU A 338 -12.27 9.61 7.14
N GLU A 339 -11.27 10.37 6.70
CA GLU A 339 -11.38 11.22 5.50
C GLU A 339 -11.55 10.36 4.24
N THR A 340 -10.85 9.23 4.17
CA THR A 340 -11.01 8.27 3.08
C THR A 340 -12.42 7.69 3.06
N ALA A 341 -12.99 7.31 4.21
CA ALA A 341 -14.36 6.83 4.33
C ALA A 341 -15.40 7.91 3.96
N LYS A 342 -15.20 9.17 4.37
CA LYS A 342 -16.05 10.31 3.96
C LYS A 342 -16.09 10.47 2.44
N THR A 343 -14.94 10.38 1.77
CA THR A 343 -14.85 10.42 0.31
C THR A 343 -15.69 9.31 -0.34
N ILE A 344 -15.64 8.09 0.21
CA ILE A 344 -16.41 6.94 -0.28
C ILE A 344 -17.91 7.15 -0.08
N ILE A 345 -18.32 7.69 1.08
CA ILE A 345 -19.72 8.02 1.38
C ILE A 345 -20.25 9.06 0.38
N GLN A 346 -19.46 10.10 0.08
CA GLN A 346 -19.84 11.12 -0.89
C GLN A 346 -20.08 10.54 -2.29
N LEU A 347 -19.25 9.60 -2.74
CA LEU A 347 -19.44 8.90 -4.02
C LEU A 347 -20.74 8.06 -4.04
N ALA A 348 -21.15 7.52 -2.89
CA ALA A 348 -22.38 6.75 -2.80
C ALA A 348 -23.64 7.63 -2.82
N GLN A 349 -23.52 8.93 -2.60
CA GLN A 349 -24.61 9.91 -2.62
C GLN A 349 -24.84 10.53 -4.01
N GLN A 350 -23.88 10.44 -4.89
CA GLN A 350 -23.97 10.83 -6.31
C GLN A 350 -24.68 9.75 -7.17
#